data_94fa563165592ab748d5ac26bd654d67
#
_entry.id   94fa563165592ab748d5ac26bd654d67
#
_cell.length_a   1.000
_cell.length_b   1.000
_cell.length_c   1.000
_cell.angle_alpha   90.00
_cell.angle_beta   90.00
_cell.angle_gamma   90.00
#
_symmetry.space_group_name_H-M   'P 1'
#
loop_
_entity.id
_entity.type
_entity.pdbx_description
1 polymer ?
#
loop_
_entity_poly.entity_id
_entity_poly.type
_entity_poly.pdbx_seq_one_letter_code
_entity_poly.pdbx_strand_id
1 'polypeptide(L)'
;ENNERMLSMDRPQYVNWIVREAGVVFEDQQPLNCYRLSYVIDDAILDDWALHIRRHYVPDDELEEDAALNKLTVEEYLRQYVIPQKGEPFGPTARSNDISEILFADLFEFILNYEVPRCKQHNRSGKNESEHGTDIIAYRFFAEGKAPHKNDELVAIEVKALLSSNEAGKVIKDAVTDSKKDEDRVSHTLNYYRKKLRFMGKSTEA
;
A
#
# COMPACT_ATOMS: atom_id res chain seq x y z
N GLU A 1 -9.72 -19.61 -18.00
CA GLU A 1 -9.29 -18.25 -18.47
C GLU A 1 -9.75 -17.09 -17.57
N ASN A 2 -10.39 -17.33 -16.43
CA ASN A 2 -10.95 -16.26 -15.57
C ASN A 2 -10.29 -16.12 -14.19
N ASN A 3 -9.10 -16.70 -13.96
CA ASN A 3 -8.51 -16.74 -12.61
C ASN A 3 -7.17 -15.99 -12.46
N GLU A 4 -6.69 -15.28 -13.46
CA GLU A 4 -5.36 -14.63 -13.44
C GLU A 4 -5.36 -13.13 -13.11
N ARG A 5 -6.52 -12.52 -12.85
CA ARG A 5 -6.63 -11.07 -12.60
C ARG A 5 -7.00 -10.68 -11.16
N MET A 6 -6.77 -11.52 -10.18
CA MET A 6 -7.27 -11.25 -8.82
C MET A 6 -6.30 -10.50 -7.90
N LEU A 7 -5.13 -10.09 -8.36
CA LEU A 7 -4.21 -9.21 -7.60
C LEU A 7 -4.18 -7.76 -8.07
N SER A 8 -4.42 -7.48 -9.35
CA SER A 8 -4.53 -6.07 -9.73
C SER A 8 -5.93 -5.59 -9.34
N MET A 9 -6.01 -4.79 -8.30
CA MET A 9 -7.17 -3.94 -8.11
C MET A 9 -7.40 -3.15 -9.40
N ASP A 10 -8.67 -2.90 -9.75
CA ASP A 10 -8.94 -1.98 -10.86
C ASP A 10 -8.23 -0.66 -10.59
N ARG A 11 -7.56 -0.13 -11.60
CA ARG A 11 -6.85 1.13 -11.49
C ARG A 11 -7.81 2.25 -11.11
N PRO A 12 -7.71 2.85 -9.91
CA PRO A 12 -8.61 3.91 -9.48
C PRO A 12 -8.38 5.18 -10.28
N GLN A 13 -9.43 5.96 -10.50
CA GLN A 13 -9.39 7.14 -11.36
C GLN A 13 -8.43 8.23 -10.85
N TYR A 14 -8.27 8.37 -9.54
CA TYR A 14 -7.37 9.37 -8.93
C TYR A 14 -5.90 9.20 -9.33
N VAL A 15 -5.49 8.00 -9.77
CA VAL A 15 -4.12 7.74 -10.27
C VAL A 15 -3.77 8.65 -11.45
N ASN A 16 -4.77 9.12 -12.21
CA ASN A 16 -4.57 10.09 -13.28
C ASN A 16 -4.14 11.48 -12.76
N TRP A 17 -4.31 11.75 -11.47
CA TRP A 17 -3.83 12.98 -10.83
C TRP A 17 -2.34 12.92 -10.46
N ILE A 18 -1.74 11.73 -10.47
CA ILE A 18 -0.31 11.55 -10.16
C ILE A 18 0.51 11.97 -11.38
N VAL A 19 1.19 13.10 -11.27
CA VAL A 19 2.01 13.68 -12.33
C VAL A 19 3.48 13.61 -11.93
N ARG A 20 4.31 13.07 -12.83
CA ARG A 20 5.76 13.08 -12.63
C ARG A 20 6.29 14.49 -12.87
N GLU A 21 7.02 15.00 -11.89
CA GLU A 21 7.73 16.27 -11.97
C GLU A 21 9.17 16.06 -12.47
N ALA A 22 9.85 17.17 -12.79
CA ALA A 22 11.27 17.11 -13.08
C ALA A 22 12.03 16.52 -11.89
N GLY A 23 12.82 15.50 -12.14
CA GLY A 23 13.63 14.85 -11.11
C GLY A 23 14.72 15.79 -10.58
N VAL A 24 15.12 15.58 -9.34
CA VAL A 24 16.25 16.24 -8.71
C VAL A 24 17.38 15.22 -8.61
N VAL A 25 18.61 15.65 -8.84
CA VAL A 25 19.79 14.82 -8.61
C VAL A 25 20.54 15.41 -7.41
N PHE A 26 20.76 14.60 -6.40
CA PHE A 26 21.53 15.01 -5.23
C PHE A 26 23.02 15.14 -5.53
N GLU A 27 23.78 15.77 -4.63
CA GLU A 27 25.23 15.95 -4.76
C GLU A 27 26.00 14.62 -4.89
N ASP A 28 25.47 13.54 -4.28
CA ASP A 28 25.99 12.18 -4.37
C ASP A 28 25.55 11.43 -5.65
N GLN A 29 24.98 12.15 -6.62
CA GLN A 29 24.48 11.63 -7.89
C GLN A 29 23.28 10.66 -7.75
N GLN A 30 22.63 10.58 -6.59
CA GLN A 30 21.42 9.78 -6.44
C GLN A 30 20.22 10.52 -7.06
N PRO A 31 19.46 9.84 -7.94
CA PRO A 31 18.28 10.45 -8.54
C PRO A 31 17.12 10.46 -7.55
N LEU A 32 16.44 11.59 -7.43
CA LEU A 32 15.16 11.72 -6.76
C LEU A 32 14.06 11.86 -7.80
N ASN A 33 13.16 10.89 -7.87
CA ASN A 33 11.96 11.00 -8.69
C ASN A 33 10.88 11.73 -7.89
N CYS A 34 10.38 12.82 -8.44
CA CYS A 34 9.33 13.63 -7.82
C CYS A 34 7.99 13.38 -8.51
N TYR A 35 6.96 13.19 -7.72
CA TYR A 35 5.58 13.08 -8.19
C TYR A 35 4.70 14.07 -7.41
N ARG A 36 3.73 14.64 -8.09
CA ARG A 36 2.76 15.56 -7.50
C ARG A 36 1.36 15.06 -7.75
N LEU A 37 0.51 15.16 -6.76
CA LEU A 37 -0.92 14.92 -6.91
C LEU A 37 -1.57 16.22 -7.44
N SER A 38 -1.84 16.27 -8.73
CA SER A 38 -2.47 17.40 -9.40
C SER A 38 -3.97 17.15 -9.52
N TYR A 39 -4.67 17.35 -8.41
CA TYR A 39 -6.09 17.01 -8.32
C TYR A 39 -7.01 18.17 -8.70
N VAL A 40 -8.17 17.80 -9.23
CA VAL A 40 -9.35 18.67 -9.34
C VAL A 40 -10.43 18.01 -8.47
N ILE A 41 -11.13 18.78 -7.65
CA ILE A 41 -12.18 18.24 -6.79
C ILE A 41 -13.31 17.70 -7.69
N ASP A 42 -13.51 16.38 -7.60
CA ASP A 42 -14.54 15.62 -8.29
C ASP A 42 -15.04 14.55 -7.32
N ASP A 43 -16.29 14.66 -6.90
CA ASP A 43 -16.87 13.80 -5.89
C ASP A 43 -16.88 12.32 -6.33
N ALA A 44 -17.11 12.06 -7.61
CA ALA A 44 -17.13 10.68 -8.12
C ALA A 44 -15.74 10.04 -8.06
N ILE A 45 -14.67 10.80 -8.35
CA ILE A 45 -13.29 10.32 -8.24
C ILE A 45 -12.90 10.15 -6.77
N LEU A 46 -13.36 11.03 -5.88
CA LEU A 46 -13.10 10.93 -4.45
C LEU A 46 -13.81 9.71 -3.83
N ASP A 47 -15.05 9.43 -4.24
CA ASP A 47 -15.79 8.25 -3.81
C ASP A 47 -15.15 6.96 -4.31
N ASP A 48 -14.71 6.92 -5.58
CA ASP A 48 -13.96 5.80 -6.15
C ASP A 48 -12.65 5.56 -5.37
N TRP A 49 -11.91 6.62 -5.05
CA TRP A 49 -10.69 6.52 -4.26
C TRP A 49 -10.95 6.06 -2.82
N ALA A 50 -11.99 6.57 -2.18
CA ALA A 50 -12.38 6.13 -0.84
C ALA A 50 -12.75 4.64 -0.82
N LEU A 51 -13.50 4.17 -1.82
CA LEU A 51 -13.83 2.77 -1.99
C LEU A 51 -12.59 1.91 -2.23
N HIS A 52 -11.68 2.35 -3.09
CA HIS A 52 -10.39 1.69 -3.33
C HIS A 52 -9.59 1.53 -2.03
N ILE A 53 -9.43 2.61 -1.23
CA ILE A 53 -8.75 2.55 0.07
C ILE A 53 -9.45 1.57 1.01
N ARG A 54 -10.78 1.61 1.11
CA ARG A 54 -11.54 0.71 1.98
C ARG A 54 -11.32 -0.77 1.62
N ARG A 55 -11.24 -1.11 0.34
CA ARG A 55 -11.00 -2.48 -0.15
C ARG A 55 -9.66 -3.07 0.25
N HIS A 56 -8.67 -2.24 0.63
CA HIS A 56 -7.41 -2.73 1.18
C HIS A 56 -7.56 -3.29 2.59
N TYR A 57 -8.56 -2.83 3.33
CA TYR A 57 -8.79 -3.30 4.71
C TYR A 57 -9.64 -4.56 4.75
N VAL A 58 -10.70 -4.60 3.96
CA VAL A 58 -11.64 -5.72 3.89
C VAL A 58 -12.22 -5.85 2.48
N PRO A 59 -12.23 -7.05 1.87
CA PRO A 59 -12.86 -7.30 0.58
C PRO A 59 -14.38 -7.07 0.61
N ASP A 60 -14.98 -6.85 -0.57
CA ASP A 60 -16.42 -6.60 -0.66
C ASP A 60 -17.25 -7.82 -0.26
N ASP A 61 -16.77 -9.02 -0.58
CA ASP A 61 -17.42 -10.29 -0.29
C ASP A 61 -17.37 -10.70 1.19
N GLU A 62 -16.38 -10.22 1.94
CA GLU A 62 -16.26 -10.48 3.40
C GLU A 62 -17.06 -9.45 4.23
N LEU A 63 -17.23 -8.22 3.73
CA LEU A 63 -17.67 -7.07 4.50
C LEU A 63 -19.07 -7.21 5.10
N GLU A 64 -20.04 -7.67 4.32
CA GLU A 64 -21.44 -7.82 4.78
C GLU A 64 -21.56 -8.96 5.79
N GLU A 65 -20.88 -10.08 5.56
CA GLU A 65 -20.86 -11.22 6.45
C GLU A 65 -20.25 -10.87 7.79
N ASP A 66 -19.09 -10.21 7.79
CA ASP A 66 -18.39 -9.78 9.00
C ASP A 66 -19.22 -8.79 9.82
N ALA A 67 -19.86 -7.82 9.17
CA ALA A 67 -20.75 -6.89 9.85
C ALA A 67 -21.93 -7.62 10.50
N ALA A 68 -22.57 -8.54 9.78
CA ALA A 68 -23.71 -9.33 10.28
C ALA A 68 -23.33 -10.24 11.46
N LEU A 69 -22.17 -10.92 11.39
CA LEU A 69 -21.65 -11.74 12.48
C LEU A 69 -21.43 -10.92 13.77
N ASN A 70 -21.04 -9.67 13.64
CA ASN A 70 -20.85 -8.74 14.75
C ASN A 70 -22.16 -8.04 15.17
N LYS A 71 -23.30 -8.29 14.50
CA LYS A 71 -24.59 -7.64 14.73
C LYS A 71 -24.53 -6.11 14.57
N LEU A 72 -23.77 -5.65 13.61
CA LEU A 72 -23.55 -4.24 13.30
C LEU A 72 -23.99 -3.94 11.86
N THR A 73 -24.24 -2.68 11.59
CA THR A 73 -24.28 -2.21 10.21
C THR A 73 -22.84 -2.19 9.63
N VAL A 74 -22.72 -2.22 8.31
CA VAL A 74 -21.43 -2.12 7.62
C VAL A 74 -20.64 -0.89 8.07
N GLU A 75 -21.30 0.26 8.21
CA GLU A 75 -20.65 1.49 8.67
C GLU A 75 -20.11 1.37 10.10
N GLU A 76 -20.90 0.80 11.01
CA GLU A 76 -20.48 0.59 12.39
C GLU A 76 -19.33 -0.41 12.47
N TYR A 77 -19.37 -1.49 11.71
CA TYR A 77 -18.29 -2.48 11.64
C TYR A 77 -16.99 -1.86 11.16
N LEU A 78 -17.02 -1.16 10.02
CA LEU A 78 -15.86 -0.44 9.50
C LEU A 78 -15.28 0.56 10.51
N ARG A 79 -16.13 1.29 11.20
CA ARG A 79 -15.70 2.29 12.19
C ARG A 79 -15.09 1.65 13.44
N GLN A 80 -15.70 0.58 13.95
CA GLN A 80 -15.29 -0.02 15.22
C GLN A 80 -14.09 -0.93 15.09
N TYR A 81 -14.01 -1.73 14.01
CA TYR A 81 -13.05 -2.83 13.91
C TYR A 81 -12.02 -2.70 12.80
N VAL A 82 -12.30 -1.93 11.74
CA VAL A 82 -11.51 -1.98 10.53
C VAL A 82 -10.68 -0.72 10.30
N ILE A 83 -11.34 0.44 10.22
CA ILE A 83 -10.67 1.70 9.82
C ILE A 83 -10.23 2.49 11.04
N PRO A 84 -8.93 2.88 11.15
CA PRO A 84 -8.45 3.76 12.22
C PRO A 84 -9.24 5.06 12.31
N GLN A 85 -9.67 5.45 13.51
CA GLN A 85 -10.51 6.64 13.71
C GLN A 85 -9.72 7.82 14.28
N LYS A 86 -10.11 9.04 13.87
CA LYS A 86 -9.43 10.29 14.28
C LYS A 86 -9.43 10.51 15.81
N GLY A 87 -10.45 10.03 16.50
CA GLY A 87 -10.60 10.19 17.95
C GLY A 87 -9.95 9.11 18.81
N GLU A 88 -9.27 8.14 18.20
CA GLU A 88 -8.65 7.01 18.90
C GLU A 88 -7.16 7.22 19.12
N PRO A 89 -6.58 6.67 20.20
CA PRO A 89 -5.13 6.65 20.38
C PRO A 89 -4.45 5.99 19.16
N PHE A 90 -3.43 6.64 18.63
CA PHE A 90 -2.70 6.22 17.41
C PHE A 90 -3.53 6.17 16.12
N GLY A 91 -4.85 6.30 16.17
CA GLY A 91 -5.73 6.26 14.99
C GLY A 91 -5.34 7.24 13.88
N PRO A 92 -5.09 8.54 14.15
CA PRO A 92 -4.63 9.48 13.13
C PRO A 92 -3.31 9.08 12.46
N THR A 93 -2.34 8.57 13.23
CA THR A 93 -1.05 8.13 12.72
C THR A 93 -1.20 6.87 11.88
N ALA A 94 -1.93 5.86 12.36
CA ALA A 94 -2.18 4.63 11.61
C ALA A 94 -2.88 4.93 10.29
N ARG A 95 -3.92 5.76 10.30
CA ARG A 95 -4.65 6.18 9.09
C ARG A 95 -3.77 6.91 8.08
N SER A 96 -2.90 7.81 8.56
CA SER A 96 -1.95 8.54 7.71
C SER A 96 -0.95 7.59 7.06
N ASN A 97 -0.40 6.66 7.81
CA ASN A 97 0.53 5.66 7.32
C ASN A 97 -0.14 4.77 6.28
N ASP A 98 -1.31 4.21 6.58
CA ASP A 98 -2.06 3.35 5.67
C ASP A 98 -2.35 4.03 4.33
N ILE A 99 -2.87 5.26 4.36
CA ILE A 99 -3.17 6.02 3.13
C ILE A 99 -1.89 6.25 2.33
N SER A 100 -0.78 6.55 2.99
CA SER A 100 0.49 6.79 2.33
C SER A 100 1.07 5.50 1.73
N GLU A 101 1.03 4.39 2.45
CA GLU A 101 1.45 3.08 1.95
C GLU A 101 0.60 2.66 0.73
N ILE A 102 -0.72 2.83 0.78
CA ILE A 102 -1.61 2.52 -0.34
C ILE A 102 -1.30 3.40 -1.56
N LEU A 103 -1.11 4.71 -1.35
CA LEU A 103 -0.77 5.65 -2.43
C LEU A 103 0.56 5.29 -3.11
N PHE A 104 1.60 4.93 -2.33
CA PHE A 104 2.88 4.49 -2.88
C PHE A 104 2.77 3.12 -3.58
N ALA A 105 1.98 2.20 -3.03
CA ALA A 105 1.70 0.93 -3.68
C ALA A 105 1.02 1.15 -5.04
N ASP A 106 0.05 2.08 -5.12
CA ASP A 106 -0.60 2.45 -6.38
C ASP A 106 0.35 3.10 -7.38
N LEU A 107 1.29 3.94 -6.91
CA LEU A 107 2.35 4.51 -7.74
C LEU A 107 3.20 3.42 -8.37
N PHE A 108 3.64 2.44 -7.57
CA PHE A 108 4.46 1.33 -8.06
C PHE A 108 3.69 0.43 -9.03
N GLU A 109 2.45 0.10 -8.73
CA GLU A 109 1.65 -0.79 -9.57
C GLU A 109 1.20 -0.11 -10.86
N PHE A 110 0.55 1.05 -10.77
CA PHE A 110 -0.15 1.65 -11.91
C PHE A 110 0.69 2.64 -12.73
N ILE A 111 1.77 3.18 -12.17
CA ILE A 111 2.63 4.15 -12.86
C ILE A 111 3.98 3.52 -13.21
N LEU A 112 4.56 2.76 -12.29
CA LEU A 112 5.89 2.16 -12.48
C LEU A 112 5.83 0.73 -13.00
N ASN A 113 4.63 0.13 -13.14
CA ASN A 113 4.38 -1.20 -13.68
C ASN A 113 5.08 -2.34 -12.92
N TYR A 114 5.04 -2.30 -11.60
CA TYR A 114 5.41 -3.42 -10.73
C TYR A 114 4.18 -4.21 -10.31
N GLU A 115 4.36 -5.46 -9.95
CA GLU A 115 3.37 -6.22 -9.21
C GLU A 115 3.54 -5.91 -7.72
N VAL A 116 2.44 -5.62 -7.01
CA VAL A 116 2.45 -5.25 -5.58
C VAL A 116 1.46 -6.11 -4.82
N PRO A 117 1.91 -7.00 -3.92
CA PRO A 117 1.00 -7.76 -3.06
C PRO A 117 0.22 -6.83 -2.11
N ARG A 118 -1.09 -6.80 -2.23
CA ARG A 118 -2.00 -5.93 -1.48
C ARG A 118 -2.57 -6.66 -0.27
N CYS A 119 -1.74 -6.95 0.75
CA CYS A 119 -2.19 -7.74 1.88
C CYS A 119 -1.85 -7.16 3.26
N LYS A 120 -1.11 -6.05 3.35
CA LYS A 120 -0.61 -5.54 4.64
C LYS A 120 -1.73 -5.01 5.53
N GLN A 121 -2.70 -4.30 4.97
CA GLN A 121 -3.81 -3.71 5.72
C GLN A 121 -4.95 -4.69 6.00
N HIS A 122 -5.04 -5.79 5.25
CA HIS A 122 -6.09 -6.79 5.40
C HIS A 122 -5.89 -7.63 6.66
N ASN A 123 -6.95 -7.84 7.44
CA ASN A 123 -6.98 -8.68 8.65
C ASN A 123 -5.80 -8.45 9.60
N ARG A 124 -5.57 -7.20 9.98
CA ARG A 124 -4.56 -6.83 10.99
C ARG A 124 -4.98 -7.27 12.38
N SER A 125 -4.01 -7.53 13.24
CA SER A 125 -4.23 -7.88 14.66
C SER A 125 -4.90 -6.75 15.44
N GLY A 126 -4.68 -5.49 15.05
CA GLY A 126 -5.34 -4.33 15.62
C GLY A 126 -5.47 -3.20 14.59
N LYS A 127 -6.64 -2.57 14.50
CA LYS A 127 -6.90 -1.55 13.47
C LYS A 127 -5.97 -0.33 13.55
N ASN A 128 -5.45 -0.01 14.73
CA ASN A 128 -4.54 1.11 14.98
C ASN A 128 -3.06 0.69 15.04
N GLU A 129 -2.76 -0.57 14.72
CA GLU A 129 -1.41 -1.12 14.75
C GLU A 129 -0.90 -1.32 13.34
N SER A 130 0.38 -1.01 13.11
CA SER A 130 1.04 -1.33 11.85
C SER A 130 1.65 -2.72 11.94
N GLU A 131 1.48 -3.52 10.91
CA GLU A 131 2.18 -4.79 10.78
C GLU A 131 3.68 -4.56 10.62
N HIS A 132 4.48 -5.42 11.27
CA HIS A 132 5.94 -5.32 11.22
C HIS A 132 6.51 -5.72 9.85
N GLY A 133 7.64 -5.15 9.52
CA GLY A 133 8.39 -5.43 8.29
C GLY A 133 8.51 -4.23 7.38
N THR A 134 8.92 -4.47 6.14
CA THR A 134 8.97 -3.47 5.08
C THR A 134 7.56 -2.97 4.76
N ASP A 135 7.40 -1.71 4.48
CA ASP A 135 6.07 -1.14 4.24
C ASP A 135 5.44 -1.66 2.97
N ILE A 136 6.20 -1.75 1.88
CA ILE A 136 5.72 -2.28 0.61
C ILE A 136 6.80 -3.17 0.00
N ILE A 137 6.37 -4.29 -0.58
CA ILE A 137 7.17 -5.10 -1.49
C ILE A 137 6.59 -4.92 -2.89
N ALA A 138 7.45 -4.61 -3.85
CA ALA A 138 7.09 -4.55 -5.26
C ALA A 138 8.06 -5.42 -6.06
N TYR A 139 7.57 -6.09 -7.09
CA TYR A 139 8.41 -6.94 -7.93
C TYR A 139 8.00 -6.88 -9.40
N ARG A 140 8.94 -7.20 -10.27
CA ARG A 140 8.72 -7.26 -11.71
C ARG A 140 9.53 -8.39 -12.32
N PHE A 141 8.86 -9.31 -13.01
CA PHE A 141 9.51 -10.34 -13.77
C PHE A 141 10.02 -9.80 -15.11
N PHE A 142 11.24 -10.14 -15.45
CA PHE A 142 11.84 -9.78 -16.74
C PHE A 142 11.26 -10.62 -17.89
N ALA A 143 11.02 -11.90 -17.64
CA ALA A 143 10.54 -12.84 -18.65
C ALA A 143 9.01 -12.96 -18.62
N GLU A 144 8.39 -13.01 -19.80
CA GLU A 144 7.00 -13.45 -19.94
C GLU A 144 6.84 -14.86 -19.36
N GLY A 145 5.71 -15.11 -18.67
CA GLY A 145 5.44 -16.40 -18.03
C GLY A 145 6.05 -16.55 -16.63
N LYS A 146 6.63 -15.50 -16.07
CA LYS A 146 7.11 -15.44 -14.68
C LYS A 146 8.16 -16.50 -14.31
N ALA A 147 8.92 -17.00 -15.29
CA ALA A 147 10.06 -17.86 -15.02
C ALA A 147 11.20 -17.03 -14.38
N PRO A 148 11.84 -17.52 -13.30
CA PRO A 148 12.90 -16.79 -12.62
C PRO A 148 14.03 -16.38 -13.57
N HIS A 149 14.43 -15.12 -13.53
CA HIS A 149 15.48 -14.56 -14.37
C HIS A 149 16.39 -13.62 -13.57
N LYS A 150 17.67 -13.54 -13.94
CA LYS A 150 18.64 -12.67 -13.23
C LYS A 150 18.34 -11.18 -13.28
N ASN A 151 17.47 -10.75 -14.19
CA ASN A 151 17.02 -9.38 -14.34
C ASN A 151 15.64 -9.15 -13.71
N ASP A 152 15.11 -10.11 -12.94
CA ASP A 152 13.94 -9.87 -12.13
C ASP A 152 14.25 -8.80 -11.09
N GLU A 153 13.29 -7.95 -10.82
CA GLU A 153 13.42 -6.87 -9.86
C GLU A 153 12.57 -7.15 -8.63
N LEU A 154 13.17 -6.97 -7.46
CA LEU A 154 12.49 -6.96 -6.17
C LEU A 154 12.84 -5.66 -5.45
N VAL A 155 11.86 -4.90 -5.05
CA VAL A 155 12.03 -3.60 -4.39
C VAL A 155 11.35 -3.64 -3.03
N ALA A 156 12.12 -3.37 -1.99
CA ALA A 156 11.63 -3.12 -0.65
C ALA A 156 11.51 -1.60 -0.45
N ILE A 157 10.35 -1.13 -0.02
CA ILE A 157 10.01 0.29 0.01
C ILE A 157 9.63 0.68 1.43
N GLU A 158 10.35 1.65 1.98
CA GLU A 158 10.03 2.31 3.24
C GLU A 158 9.27 3.61 2.95
N VAL A 159 8.11 3.77 3.55
CA VAL A 159 7.22 4.93 3.35
C VAL A 159 7.26 5.84 4.56
N LYS A 160 7.49 7.12 4.35
CA LYS A 160 7.39 8.14 5.39
C LYS A 160 6.38 9.20 4.99
N ALA A 161 5.38 9.39 5.83
CA ALA A 161 4.33 10.38 5.63
C ALA A 161 4.60 11.65 6.42
N LEU A 162 4.36 12.81 5.82
CA LEU A 162 4.39 14.11 6.47
C LEU A 162 3.19 14.92 6.02
N LEU A 163 2.08 14.80 6.74
CA LEU A 163 0.82 15.44 6.38
C LEU A 163 0.56 16.78 7.09
N SER A 164 1.40 17.20 8.03
CA SER A 164 1.09 18.33 8.91
C SER A 164 2.23 19.24 9.34
N SER A 165 3.45 19.08 8.82
CA SER A 165 4.58 19.93 9.20
C SER A 165 5.45 20.36 8.01
N ASN A 166 6.35 21.34 8.24
CA ASN A 166 7.27 21.87 7.23
C ASN A 166 8.66 21.22 7.28
N GLU A 167 8.82 20.06 7.94
CA GLU A 167 10.11 19.39 8.14
C GLU A 167 10.42 18.32 7.08
N ALA A 168 10.18 18.60 5.81
CA ALA A 168 10.37 17.65 4.71
C ALA A 168 11.80 17.04 4.69
N GLY A 169 12.83 17.83 4.98
CA GLY A 169 14.20 17.34 5.00
C GLY A 169 14.46 16.26 6.05
N LYS A 170 13.81 16.33 7.22
CA LYS A 170 13.90 15.31 8.24
C LYS A 170 13.26 14.00 7.77
N VAL A 171 12.08 14.07 7.17
CA VAL A 171 11.35 12.90 6.69
C VAL A 171 12.12 12.13 5.61
N ILE A 172 12.76 12.83 4.68
CA ILE A 172 13.63 12.21 3.67
C ILE A 172 14.81 11.50 4.33
N LYS A 173 15.46 12.15 5.29
CA LYS A 173 16.59 11.55 6.03
C LYS A 173 16.16 10.32 6.82
N ASP A 174 15.00 10.36 7.47
CA ASP A 174 14.45 9.24 8.22
C ASP A 174 14.11 8.08 7.27
N ALA A 175 13.51 8.35 6.11
CA ALA A 175 13.23 7.35 5.08
C ALA A 175 14.50 6.63 4.61
N VAL A 176 15.56 7.40 4.28
CA VAL A 176 16.86 6.84 3.87
C VAL A 176 17.53 6.02 4.99
N THR A 177 17.38 6.45 6.26
CA THR A 177 17.96 5.75 7.39
C THR A 177 17.23 4.45 7.69
N ASP A 178 15.90 4.47 7.62
CA ASP A 178 15.08 3.32 7.95
C ASP A 178 15.07 2.26 6.83
N SER A 179 15.14 2.67 5.56
CA SER A 179 15.24 1.75 4.42
C SER A 179 16.48 0.84 4.46
N LYS A 180 17.58 1.29 5.09
CA LYS A 180 18.77 0.44 5.28
C LYS A 180 18.51 -0.79 6.13
N LYS A 181 17.51 -0.75 7.00
CA LYS A 181 17.11 -1.89 7.83
C LYS A 181 16.41 -2.99 7.02
N ASP A 182 15.91 -2.64 5.84
CA ASP A 182 15.17 -3.57 4.99
C ASP A 182 16.08 -4.63 4.35
N GLU A 183 17.36 -4.36 4.17
CA GLU A 183 18.33 -5.36 3.71
C GLU A 183 18.33 -6.60 4.64
N ASP A 184 18.27 -6.38 5.96
CA ASP A 184 18.22 -7.46 6.95
C ASP A 184 16.81 -8.06 7.12
N ARG A 185 15.77 -7.32 6.76
CA ARG A 185 14.36 -7.68 7.02
C ARG A 185 13.66 -8.32 5.83
N VAL A 186 14.19 -8.16 4.61
CA VAL A 186 13.52 -8.61 3.37
C VAL A 186 13.08 -10.05 3.43
N SER A 187 13.92 -10.96 3.94
CA SER A 187 13.59 -12.37 4.05
C SER A 187 12.43 -12.64 5.02
N HIS A 188 12.37 -11.92 6.13
CA HIS A 188 11.26 -12.01 7.08
C HIS A 188 9.98 -11.45 6.49
N THR A 189 10.08 -10.31 5.80
CA THR A 189 8.97 -9.67 5.12
C THR A 189 8.39 -10.57 4.03
N LEU A 190 9.22 -11.16 3.17
CA LEU A 190 8.77 -12.10 2.14
C LEU A 190 8.07 -13.34 2.74
N ASN A 191 8.58 -13.87 3.84
CA ASN A 191 7.92 -14.96 4.56
C ASN A 191 6.55 -14.56 5.14
N TYR A 192 6.44 -13.34 5.67
CA TYR A 192 5.18 -12.78 6.16
C TYR A 192 4.17 -12.66 5.01
N TYR A 193 4.54 -12.00 3.91
CA TYR A 193 3.68 -11.83 2.73
C TYR A 193 3.23 -13.18 2.17
N ARG A 194 4.15 -14.14 2.02
CA ARG A 194 3.82 -15.49 1.55
C ARG A 194 2.79 -16.18 2.43
N LYS A 195 2.93 -16.11 3.75
CA LYS A 195 1.97 -16.70 4.69
C LYS A 195 0.62 -16.03 4.58
N LYS A 196 0.59 -14.70 4.51
CA LYS A 196 -0.64 -13.92 4.44
C LYS A 196 -1.38 -14.13 3.13
N LEU A 197 -0.69 -14.16 2.00
CA LEU A 197 -1.26 -14.49 0.69
C LEU A 197 -1.88 -15.90 0.68
N ARG A 198 -1.20 -16.89 1.24
CA ARG A 198 -1.75 -18.24 1.39
C ARG A 198 -3.01 -18.27 2.23
N PHE A 199 -3.02 -17.54 3.35
CA PHE A 199 -4.20 -17.41 4.20
C PHE A 199 -5.38 -16.78 3.46
N MET A 200 -5.14 -15.82 2.60
CA MET A 200 -6.12 -15.17 1.73
C MET A 200 -6.53 -16.04 0.51
N GLY A 201 -6.14 -17.31 0.45
CA GLY A 201 -6.44 -18.19 -0.69
C GLY A 201 -5.64 -17.91 -1.96
N LYS A 202 -4.66 -17.00 -1.89
CA LYS A 202 -3.82 -16.56 -3.02
C LYS A 202 -2.50 -17.34 -3.09
N SER A 203 -2.59 -18.66 -3.06
CA SER A 203 -1.41 -19.54 -2.98
C SER A 203 -0.50 -19.51 -4.22
N THR A 204 -1.03 -19.17 -5.39
CA THR A 204 -0.25 -19.02 -6.63
C THR A 204 0.65 -17.79 -6.65
N GLU A 205 0.39 -16.84 -5.77
CA GLU A 205 1.11 -15.57 -5.64
C GLU A 205 2.11 -15.60 -4.46
N ALA A 206 1.99 -16.62 -3.60
CA ALA A 206 2.84 -16.84 -2.42
C ALA A 206 4.08 -17.68 -2.77
#